data_e928f29cd99308e33f876a1e3f092808
#
_entry.id   e928f29cd99308e33f876a1e3f092808
#
_cell.length_a   1.000
_cell.length_b   1.000
_cell.length_c   1.000
_cell.angle_alpha   90.00
_cell.angle_beta   90.00
_cell.angle_gamma   90.00
#
_symmetry.space_group_name_H-M   'P 1'
#
loop_
_entity.id
_entity.type
_entity.pdbx_description
1 polymer ?
#
loop_
_entity_poly.entity_id
_entity_poly.type
_entity_poly.pdbx_seq_one_letter_code
_entity_poly.pdbx_strand_id
1 'polypeptide(L)'
;MRTVFQIAKQFTDMPLTEVERLLESDYYEVRMGAVSIMDFQAKAKKLPEENRQALYELYIRRHDRINNWDFVDRAAPSVIGTYLLDKPKDKLYEMAHSSNIWERRTAMVSTYSFIKTGNTKDTFAIAEILINDPEELINKAVGSFIREAGKKDEDKLKSFLNKHARTMPRVTLRYAIEKFDKSTKDYYLNLKKS
;
A
#
# COMPACT_ATOMS: atom_id res chain seq x y z
N MET A 1 -1.62 0.58 -20.44
CA MET A 1 -1.89 1.30 -19.15
C MET A 1 -2.16 2.80 -19.33
N ARG A 2 -1.32 3.58 -19.99
CA ARG A 2 -1.57 5.03 -20.15
C ARG A 2 -2.97 5.34 -20.69
N THR A 3 -3.43 4.62 -21.72
CA THR A 3 -4.75 4.78 -22.34
C THR A 3 -5.87 4.48 -21.35
N VAL A 4 -5.77 3.38 -20.56
CA VAL A 4 -6.76 3.02 -19.54
C VAL A 4 -6.93 4.15 -18.52
N PHE A 5 -5.82 4.74 -18.05
CA PHE A 5 -5.88 5.85 -17.09
C PHE A 5 -6.49 7.12 -17.70
N GLN A 6 -6.22 7.41 -18.97
CA GLN A 6 -6.82 8.55 -19.68
C GLN A 6 -8.33 8.38 -19.83
N ILE A 7 -8.79 7.19 -20.17
CA ILE A 7 -10.22 6.86 -20.25
C ILE A 7 -10.85 6.95 -18.87
N ALA A 8 -10.31 6.25 -17.86
CA ALA A 8 -10.84 6.26 -16.50
C ALA A 8 -11.01 7.68 -15.92
N LYS A 9 -10.11 8.61 -16.28
CA LYS A 9 -10.18 10.00 -15.86
C LYS A 9 -11.41 10.75 -16.41
N GLN A 10 -12.00 10.30 -17.51
CA GLN A 10 -13.20 10.89 -18.10
C GLN A 10 -14.47 10.44 -17.37
N PHE A 11 -14.38 9.41 -16.52
CA PHE A 11 -15.52 8.79 -15.82
C PHE A 11 -15.44 9.00 -14.30
N THR A 12 -14.83 10.09 -13.85
CA THR A 12 -14.70 10.39 -12.42
C THR A 12 -16.05 10.61 -11.72
N ASP A 13 -17.10 10.91 -12.46
CA ASP A 13 -18.46 11.09 -11.93
C ASP A 13 -19.32 9.81 -12.01
N MET A 14 -18.70 8.68 -12.40
CA MET A 14 -19.39 7.39 -12.51
C MET A 14 -19.95 6.96 -11.14
N PRO A 15 -21.24 6.57 -11.04
CA PRO A 15 -21.80 6.01 -9.81
C PRO A 15 -21.05 4.76 -9.35
N LEU A 16 -20.89 4.57 -8.03
CA LEU A 16 -20.16 3.42 -7.47
C LEU A 16 -20.78 2.07 -7.85
N THR A 17 -22.10 2.02 -8.11
CA THR A 17 -22.77 0.83 -8.63
C THR A 17 -22.25 0.41 -10.00
N GLU A 18 -21.95 1.37 -10.87
CA GLU A 18 -21.37 1.09 -12.19
C GLU A 18 -19.88 0.75 -12.08
N VAL A 19 -19.15 1.42 -11.16
CA VAL A 19 -17.75 1.05 -10.87
C VAL A 19 -17.67 -0.39 -10.36
N GLU A 20 -18.61 -0.80 -9.49
CA GLU A 20 -18.69 -2.18 -9.02
C GLU A 20 -18.94 -3.18 -10.15
N ARG A 21 -19.83 -2.87 -11.10
CA ARG A 21 -20.05 -3.69 -12.30
C ARG A 21 -18.79 -3.83 -13.16
N LEU A 22 -17.99 -2.77 -13.29
CA LEU A 22 -16.71 -2.85 -14.00
C LEU A 22 -15.71 -3.77 -13.28
N LEU A 23 -15.72 -3.82 -11.93
CA LEU A 23 -14.90 -4.75 -11.16
C LEU A 23 -15.25 -6.21 -11.42
N GLU A 24 -16.51 -6.53 -11.81
CA GLU A 24 -16.92 -7.89 -12.15
C GLU A 24 -16.30 -8.42 -13.46
N SER A 25 -15.78 -7.54 -14.31
CA SER A 25 -15.25 -7.92 -15.61
C SER A 25 -14.10 -8.93 -15.51
N ASP A 26 -14.07 -9.88 -16.41
CA ASP A 26 -12.93 -10.79 -16.56
C ASP A 26 -11.72 -10.13 -17.21
N TYR A 27 -11.93 -9.00 -17.91
CA TYR A 27 -10.87 -8.27 -18.57
C TYR A 27 -10.09 -7.41 -17.56
N TYR A 28 -8.79 -7.64 -17.51
CA TYR A 28 -7.87 -6.92 -16.63
C TYR A 28 -7.95 -5.40 -16.80
N GLU A 29 -7.97 -4.91 -18.05
CA GLU A 29 -7.98 -3.48 -18.34
C GLU A 29 -9.27 -2.80 -17.87
N VAL A 30 -10.41 -3.50 -17.90
CA VAL A 30 -11.69 -2.98 -17.41
C VAL A 30 -11.65 -2.84 -15.90
N ARG A 31 -11.14 -3.86 -15.17
CA ARG A 31 -10.95 -3.78 -13.72
C ARG A 31 -9.93 -2.71 -13.33
N MET A 32 -8.83 -2.56 -14.10
CA MET A 32 -7.86 -1.47 -13.88
C MET A 32 -8.51 -0.10 -14.10
N GLY A 33 -9.43 0.00 -15.05
CA GLY A 33 -10.27 1.19 -15.27
C GLY A 33 -11.09 1.50 -14.03
N ALA A 34 -11.82 0.51 -13.50
CA ALA A 34 -12.65 0.64 -12.30
C ALA A 34 -11.84 1.10 -11.08
N VAL A 35 -10.73 0.42 -10.80
CA VAL A 35 -9.81 0.77 -9.70
C VAL A 35 -9.24 2.19 -9.88
N SER A 36 -8.96 2.59 -11.14
CA SER A 36 -8.46 3.94 -11.43
C SER A 36 -9.53 5.02 -11.24
N ILE A 37 -10.79 4.72 -11.56
CA ILE A 37 -11.92 5.64 -11.28
C ILE A 37 -12.05 5.83 -9.76
N MET A 38 -12.00 4.76 -8.98
CA MET A 38 -12.02 4.84 -7.51
C MET A 38 -10.88 5.73 -6.98
N ASP A 39 -9.65 5.56 -7.50
CA ASP A 39 -8.50 6.38 -7.13
C ASP A 39 -8.71 7.86 -7.46
N PHE A 40 -9.23 8.17 -8.64
CA PHE A 40 -9.50 9.55 -9.03
C PHE A 40 -10.61 10.19 -8.19
N GLN A 41 -11.69 9.45 -7.92
CA GLN A 41 -12.77 9.91 -7.04
C GLN A 41 -12.24 10.19 -5.62
N ALA A 42 -11.47 9.25 -5.04
CA ALA A 42 -10.89 9.42 -3.70
C ALA A 42 -9.95 10.63 -3.58
N LYS A 43 -9.31 11.03 -4.68
CA LYS A 43 -8.41 12.20 -4.76
C LYS A 43 -9.13 13.53 -4.99
N ALA A 44 -10.44 13.53 -5.17
CA ALA A 44 -11.20 14.76 -5.37
C ALA A 44 -11.10 15.67 -4.13
N LYS A 45 -10.73 16.96 -4.35
CA LYS A 45 -10.40 17.90 -3.25
C LYS A 45 -11.55 18.13 -2.25
N LYS A 46 -12.78 18.04 -2.71
CA LYS A 46 -14.00 18.31 -1.92
C LYS A 46 -14.91 17.09 -1.86
N LEU A 47 -14.34 15.87 -1.83
CA LEU A 47 -15.14 14.67 -1.71
C LEU A 47 -15.85 14.65 -0.35
N PRO A 48 -17.20 14.57 -0.28
CA PRO A 48 -17.91 14.40 0.97
C PRO A 48 -17.49 13.16 1.73
N GLU A 49 -17.57 13.19 3.06
CA GLU A 49 -17.14 12.08 3.89
C GLU A 49 -17.93 10.79 3.62
N GLU A 50 -19.24 10.91 3.39
CA GLU A 50 -20.10 9.79 2.99
C GLU A 50 -19.61 9.09 1.70
N ASN A 51 -19.14 9.87 0.73
CA ASN A 51 -18.60 9.31 -0.51
C ASN A 51 -17.22 8.66 -0.30
N ARG A 52 -16.40 9.19 0.63
CA ARG A 52 -15.14 8.54 1.04
C ARG A 52 -15.41 7.19 1.68
N GLN A 53 -16.39 7.16 2.58
CA GLN A 53 -16.81 5.94 3.24
C GLN A 53 -17.33 4.91 2.24
N ALA A 54 -18.20 5.33 1.31
CA ALA A 54 -18.74 4.44 0.28
C ALA A 54 -17.64 3.85 -0.62
N LEU A 55 -16.62 4.65 -1.00
CA LEU A 55 -15.45 4.16 -1.75
C LEU A 55 -14.65 3.14 -0.94
N TYR A 56 -14.39 3.43 0.33
CA TYR A 56 -13.71 2.52 1.25
C TYR A 56 -14.46 1.20 1.37
N GLU A 57 -15.76 1.25 1.64
CA GLU A 57 -16.62 0.08 1.77
C GLU A 57 -16.67 -0.76 0.49
N LEU A 58 -16.78 -0.11 -0.68
CA LEU A 58 -16.72 -0.79 -1.97
C LEU A 58 -15.39 -1.51 -2.15
N TYR A 59 -14.27 -0.86 -1.87
CA TYR A 59 -12.94 -1.47 -1.99
C TYR A 59 -12.81 -2.70 -1.09
N ILE A 60 -13.23 -2.60 0.18
CA ILE A 60 -13.16 -3.72 1.14
C ILE A 60 -14.08 -4.86 0.71
N ARG A 61 -15.33 -4.55 0.35
CA ARG A 61 -16.33 -5.56 -0.06
C ARG A 61 -15.91 -6.31 -1.33
N ARG A 62 -15.27 -5.60 -2.27
CA ARG A 62 -14.86 -6.16 -3.56
C ARG A 62 -13.36 -6.44 -3.64
N HIS A 63 -12.73 -6.67 -2.51
CA HIS A 63 -11.31 -7.00 -2.46
C HIS A 63 -10.98 -8.31 -3.21
N ASP A 64 -11.96 -9.21 -3.37
CA ASP A 64 -11.88 -10.40 -4.22
C ASP A 64 -11.53 -10.09 -5.68
N ARG A 65 -11.92 -8.91 -6.18
CA ARG A 65 -11.65 -8.45 -7.55
C ARG A 65 -10.38 -7.58 -7.66
N ILE A 66 -9.79 -7.19 -6.52
CA ILE A 66 -8.54 -6.42 -6.42
C ILE A 66 -7.38 -7.39 -6.18
N ASN A 67 -7.17 -8.27 -7.13
CA ASN A 67 -6.32 -9.45 -7.03
C ASN A 67 -5.05 -9.36 -7.88
N ASN A 68 -4.46 -8.17 -7.95
CA ASN A 68 -3.15 -7.95 -8.56
C ASN A 68 -2.44 -6.78 -7.85
N TRP A 69 -1.10 -6.80 -7.85
CA TRP A 69 -0.28 -5.81 -7.16
C TRP A 69 -0.54 -4.38 -7.66
N ASP A 70 -0.76 -4.19 -8.94
CA ASP A 70 -0.97 -2.87 -9.55
C ASP A 70 -2.37 -2.31 -9.30
N PHE A 71 -3.39 -3.16 -9.12
CA PHE A 71 -4.70 -2.72 -8.62
C PHE A 71 -4.58 -2.16 -7.21
N VAL A 72 -3.87 -2.87 -6.34
CA VAL A 72 -3.62 -2.44 -4.96
C VAL A 72 -2.83 -1.13 -4.95
N ASP A 73 -1.69 -1.08 -5.63
CA ASP A 73 -0.80 0.10 -5.65
C ASP A 73 -1.50 1.32 -6.25
N ARG A 74 -2.45 1.10 -7.16
CA ARG A 74 -3.22 2.15 -7.79
C ARG A 74 -4.17 2.85 -6.83
N ALA A 75 -4.93 2.12 -6.02
CA ALA A 75 -6.06 2.69 -5.27
C ALA A 75 -5.92 2.63 -3.75
N ALA A 76 -5.21 1.65 -3.18
CA ALA A 76 -5.14 1.50 -1.73
C ALA A 76 -4.67 2.76 -0.98
N PRO A 77 -3.65 3.52 -1.45
CA PRO A 77 -3.25 4.74 -0.76
C PRO A 77 -4.37 5.78 -0.67
N SER A 78 -5.07 6.02 -1.77
CA SER A 78 -6.09 7.07 -1.84
C SER A 78 -7.43 6.64 -1.26
N VAL A 79 -7.88 5.42 -1.55
CA VAL A 79 -9.19 4.92 -1.11
C VAL A 79 -9.14 4.46 0.34
N ILE A 80 -8.17 3.63 0.71
CA ILE A 80 -8.07 3.08 2.07
C ILE A 80 -7.25 4.00 2.97
N GLY A 81 -6.01 4.29 2.56
CA GLY A 81 -5.08 5.05 3.40
C GLY A 81 -5.58 6.45 3.73
N THR A 82 -6.13 7.19 2.76
CA THR A 82 -6.64 8.55 3.00
C THR A 82 -7.91 8.52 3.87
N TYR A 83 -8.81 7.56 3.68
CA TYR A 83 -9.99 7.41 4.52
C TYR A 83 -9.65 7.13 5.99
N LEU A 84 -8.60 6.37 6.23
CA LEU A 84 -8.19 5.96 7.58
C LEU A 84 -7.23 6.95 8.27
N LEU A 85 -6.92 8.11 7.70
CA LEU A 85 -5.97 9.07 8.29
C LEU A 85 -6.31 9.43 9.74
N ASP A 86 -7.58 9.69 9.99
CA ASP A 86 -8.15 10.14 11.27
C ASP A 86 -9.06 9.10 11.95
N LYS A 87 -9.07 7.87 11.45
CA LYS A 87 -9.92 6.78 11.92
C LYS A 87 -9.12 5.62 12.52
N PRO A 88 -9.76 4.70 13.28
CA PRO A 88 -9.13 3.46 13.72
C PRO A 88 -8.57 2.64 12.55
N LYS A 89 -7.40 2.01 12.73
CA LYS A 89 -6.69 1.27 11.69
C LYS A 89 -6.78 -0.25 11.87
N ASP A 90 -7.67 -0.72 12.75
CA ASP A 90 -7.83 -2.14 13.07
C ASP A 90 -7.98 -3.00 11.82
N LYS A 91 -8.73 -2.51 10.81
CA LYS A 91 -8.90 -3.22 9.54
C LYS A 91 -7.59 -3.43 8.79
N LEU A 92 -6.66 -2.47 8.83
CA LEU A 92 -5.34 -2.66 8.20
C LEU A 92 -4.51 -3.72 8.94
N TYR A 93 -4.58 -3.75 10.27
CA TYR A 93 -3.90 -4.78 11.05
C TYR A 93 -4.50 -6.16 10.82
N GLU A 94 -5.83 -6.27 10.73
CA GLU A 94 -6.52 -7.49 10.33
C GLU A 94 -6.04 -7.98 8.94
N MET A 95 -6.03 -7.08 7.95
CA MET A 95 -5.57 -7.39 6.60
C MET A 95 -4.09 -7.79 6.56
N ALA A 96 -3.25 -7.24 7.41
CA ALA A 96 -1.84 -7.63 7.51
C ALA A 96 -1.65 -9.09 7.99
N HIS A 97 -2.62 -9.65 8.69
CA HIS A 97 -2.63 -11.05 9.13
C HIS A 97 -3.42 -12.00 8.20
N SER A 98 -3.97 -11.48 7.10
CA SER A 98 -4.78 -12.28 6.19
C SER A 98 -3.97 -13.36 5.46
N SER A 99 -4.63 -14.47 5.13
CA SER A 99 -4.08 -15.48 4.21
C SER A 99 -3.99 -14.98 2.76
N ASN A 100 -4.79 -13.96 2.40
CA ASN A 100 -4.80 -13.37 1.07
C ASN A 100 -3.62 -12.39 0.90
N ILE A 101 -2.72 -12.68 -0.03
CA ILE A 101 -1.56 -11.84 -0.35
C ILE A 101 -1.95 -10.39 -0.70
N TRP A 102 -3.07 -10.20 -1.38
CA TRP A 102 -3.50 -8.87 -1.83
C TRP A 102 -4.05 -8.03 -0.67
N GLU A 103 -4.66 -8.66 0.33
CA GLU A 103 -5.04 -7.97 1.57
C GLU A 103 -3.81 -7.54 2.36
N ARG A 104 -2.82 -8.44 2.54
CA ARG A 104 -1.54 -8.08 3.19
C ARG A 104 -0.84 -6.95 2.45
N ARG A 105 -0.85 -6.98 1.09
CA ARG A 105 -0.30 -5.88 0.30
C ARG A 105 -1.08 -4.58 0.50
N THR A 106 -2.41 -4.63 0.50
CA THR A 106 -3.27 -3.46 0.76
C THR A 106 -2.95 -2.83 2.11
N ALA A 107 -2.77 -3.63 3.17
CA ALA A 107 -2.39 -3.14 4.48
C ALA A 107 -1.10 -2.30 4.42
N MET A 108 -0.04 -2.83 3.78
CA MET A 108 1.24 -2.14 3.67
C MET A 108 1.17 -0.89 2.80
N VAL A 109 0.59 -1.01 1.60
CA VAL A 109 0.56 0.06 0.58
C VAL A 109 -0.30 1.25 1.04
N SER A 110 -1.40 0.99 1.78
CA SER A 110 -2.27 2.04 2.32
C SER A 110 -1.54 3.01 3.26
N THR A 111 -0.49 2.54 3.94
CA THR A 111 0.30 3.37 4.86
C THR A 111 1.00 4.54 4.18
N TYR A 112 1.09 4.54 2.85
CA TYR A 112 1.68 5.66 2.11
C TYR A 112 0.99 7.00 2.38
N SER A 113 -0.32 6.99 2.58
CA SER A 113 -1.06 8.21 2.94
C SER A 113 -0.69 8.72 4.33
N PHE A 114 -0.39 7.83 5.28
CA PHE A 114 0.09 8.19 6.61
C PHE A 114 1.52 8.78 6.53
N ILE A 115 2.41 8.15 5.76
CA ILE A 115 3.78 8.66 5.52
C ILE A 115 3.75 10.10 4.98
N LYS A 116 2.84 10.41 4.06
CA LYS A 116 2.70 11.75 3.49
C LYS A 116 2.38 12.81 4.55
N THR A 117 1.63 12.46 5.58
CA THR A 117 1.30 13.35 6.71
C THR A 117 2.38 13.37 7.80
N GLY A 118 3.47 12.61 7.63
CA GLY A 118 4.55 12.48 8.61
C GLY A 118 4.31 11.39 9.67
N ASN A 119 3.16 10.71 9.64
CA ASN A 119 2.89 9.62 10.56
C ASN A 119 3.49 8.30 10.01
N THR A 120 4.57 7.82 10.63
CA THR A 120 5.26 6.58 10.25
C THR A 120 4.95 5.40 11.15
N LYS A 121 4.21 5.61 12.26
CA LYS A 121 3.99 4.60 13.30
C LYS A 121 3.37 3.32 12.74
N ASP A 122 2.24 3.44 12.06
CA ASP A 122 1.51 2.28 11.54
C ASP A 122 2.27 1.60 10.38
N THR A 123 3.06 2.35 9.62
CA THR A 123 3.93 1.78 8.57
C THR A 123 4.93 0.79 9.16
N PHE A 124 5.66 1.18 10.22
CA PHE A 124 6.61 0.28 10.86
C PHE A 124 5.93 -0.85 11.61
N ALA A 125 4.77 -0.61 12.23
CA ALA A 125 4.01 -1.65 12.93
C ALA A 125 3.49 -2.73 11.96
N ILE A 126 2.94 -2.34 10.80
CA ILE A 126 2.50 -3.28 9.77
C ILE A 126 3.72 -3.97 9.12
N ALA A 127 4.83 -3.25 8.91
CA ALA A 127 6.06 -3.85 8.44
C ALA A 127 6.60 -4.93 9.40
N GLU A 128 6.48 -4.75 10.71
CA GLU A 128 6.85 -5.75 11.73
C GLU A 128 6.05 -7.05 11.58
N ILE A 129 4.74 -6.95 11.30
CA ILE A 129 3.88 -8.11 11.03
C ILE A 129 4.32 -8.85 9.76
N LEU A 130 4.64 -8.10 8.72
CA LEU A 130 4.93 -8.63 7.38
C LEU A 130 6.40 -8.92 7.10
N ILE A 131 7.30 -8.71 8.08
CA ILE A 131 8.75 -8.74 7.86
C ILE A 131 9.28 -10.09 7.36
N ASN A 132 8.61 -11.18 7.73
CA ASN A 132 8.96 -12.55 7.34
C ASN A 132 7.91 -13.19 6.42
N ASP A 133 7.16 -12.37 5.69
CA ASP A 133 6.16 -12.87 4.74
C ASP A 133 6.82 -13.78 3.69
N PRO A 134 6.22 -14.94 3.34
CA PRO A 134 6.78 -15.85 2.36
C PRO A 134 6.78 -15.29 0.93
N GLU A 135 5.94 -14.28 0.66
CA GLU A 135 5.73 -13.76 -0.68
C GLU A 135 6.70 -12.60 -1.02
N GLU A 136 7.45 -12.77 -2.10
CA GLU A 136 8.43 -11.76 -2.54
C GLU A 136 7.79 -10.40 -2.84
N LEU A 137 6.55 -10.39 -3.35
CA LEU A 137 5.79 -9.16 -3.62
C LEU A 137 5.49 -8.37 -2.34
N ILE A 138 5.27 -9.05 -1.22
CA ILE A 138 5.10 -8.41 0.08
C ILE A 138 6.45 -7.92 0.60
N ASN A 139 7.49 -8.72 0.49
CA ASN A 139 8.85 -8.35 0.89
C ASN A 139 9.33 -7.07 0.19
N LYS A 140 9.07 -6.93 -1.12
CA LYS A 140 9.36 -5.71 -1.89
C LYS A 140 8.53 -4.52 -1.40
N ALA A 141 7.25 -4.73 -1.10
CA ALA A 141 6.38 -3.68 -0.56
C ALA A 141 6.89 -3.20 0.81
N VAL A 142 7.14 -4.13 1.75
CA VAL A 142 7.69 -3.80 3.08
C VAL A 142 8.95 -2.95 2.95
N GLY A 143 9.95 -3.41 2.18
CA GLY A 143 11.21 -2.68 1.97
C GLY A 143 10.99 -1.28 1.39
N SER A 144 10.09 -1.16 0.39
CA SER A 144 9.78 0.12 -0.26
C SER A 144 9.12 1.11 0.70
N PHE A 145 8.13 0.66 1.48
CA PHE A 145 7.36 1.56 2.33
C PHE A 145 8.09 1.95 3.61
N ILE A 146 8.92 1.05 4.21
CA ILE A 146 9.79 1.48 5.32
C ILE A 146 10.89 2.44 4.84
N ARG A 147 11.39 2.32 3.61
CA ARG A 147 12.27 3.32 3.00
C ARG A 147 11.56 4.67 2.85
N GLU A 148 10.32 4.70 2.36
CA GLU A 148 9.56 5.94 2.24
C GLU A 148 9.28 6.57 3.62
N ALA A 149 8.96 5.74 4.62
CA ALA A 149 8.82 6.19 6.01
C ALA A 149 10.14 6.75 6.57
N GLY A 150 11.27 6.11 6.25
CA GLY A 150 12.59 6.55 6.64
C GLY A 150 13.02 7.92 6.08
N LYS A 151 12.42 8.38 4.98
CA LYS A 151 12.62 9.76 4.49
C LYS A 151 12.00 10.80 5.43
N LYS A 152 11.06 10.40 6.28
CA LYS A 152 10.41 11.24 7.28
C LYS A 152 10.98 11.05 8.68
N ASP A 153 11.48 9.85 8.96
CA ASP A 153 12.01 9.44 10.27
C ASP A 153 13.13 8.41 10.06
N GLU A 154 14.33 8.90 9.76
CA GLU A 154 15.50 8.06 9.48
C GLU A 154 15.95 7.27 10.71
N ASP A 155 15.84 7.85 11.90
CA ASP A 155 16.22 7.18 13.15
C ASP A 155 15.34 5.97 13.41
N LYS A 156 14.05 6.06 13.10
CA LYS A 156 13.12 4.96 13.22
C LYS A 156 13.40 3.85 12.18
N LEU A 157 13.76 4.24 10.95
CA LEU A 157 14.21 3.27 9.94
C LEU A 157 15.47 2.55 10.40
N LYS A 158 16.48 3.28 10.92
CA LYS A 158 17.72 2.68 11.43
C LYS A 158 17.44 1.75 12.63
N SER A 159 16.56 2.16 13.54
CA SER A 159 16.13 1.33 14.68
C SER A 159 15.50 0.01 14.20
N PHE A 160 14.59 0.10 13.22
CA PHE A 160 13.95 -1.08 12.61
C PHE A 160 14.98 -1.99 11.92
N LEU A 161 15.90 -1.42 11.14
CA LEU A 161 16.95 -2.18 10.48
C LEU A 161 17.92 -2.84 11.47
N ASN A 162 18.31 -2.16 12.54
CA ASN A 162 19.18 -2.73 13.58
C ASN A 162 18.54 -3.97 14.24
N LYS A 163 17.22 -3.98 14.38
CA LYS A 163 16.46 -5.11 14.92
C LYS A 163 16.35 -6.27 13.91
N HIS A 164 16.14 -5.98 12.62
CA HIS A 164 15.69 -6.98 11.65
C HIS A 164 16.69 -7.30 10.52
N ALA A 165 17.71 -6.48 10.27
CA ALA A 165 18.56 -6.63 9.06
C ALA A 165 19.27 -7.98 8.95
N ARG A 166 19.47 -8.68 10.08
CA ARG A 166 20.11 -10.02 10.11
C ARG A 166 19.16 -11.14 9.72
N THR A 167 17.85 -10.97 9.94
CA THR A 167 16.84 -12.02 9.78
C THR A 167 15.88 -11.78 8.63
N MET A 168 15.61 -10.51 8.28
CA MET A 168 14.69 -10.16 7.21
C MET A 168 15.14 -10.71 5.84
N PRO A 169 14.20 -10.92 4.90
CA PRO A 169 14.52 -11.26 3.51
C PRO A 169 15.49 -10.25 2.88
N ARG A 170 16.49 -10.73 2.17
CA ARG A 170 17.51 -9.85 1.54
C ARG A 170 16.91 -8.85 0.54
N VAL A 171 15.80 -9.22 -0.11
CA VAL A 171 15.07 -8.30 -1.00
C VAL A 171 14.51 -7.14 -0.21
N THR A 172 13.86 -7.38 0.93
CA THR A 172 13.34 -6.34 1.83
C THR A 172 14.46 -5.38 2.27
N LEU A 173 15.57 -5.93 2.74
CA LEU A 173 16.72 -5.13 3.16
C LEU A 173 17.24 -4.23 2.04
N ARG A 174 17.46 -4.78 0.83
CA ARG A 174 17.96 -4.01 -0.32
C ARG A 174 17.04 -2.83 -0.68
N TYR A 175 15.72 -3.05 -0.67
CA TYR A 175 14.74 -1.99 -0.92
C TYR A 175 14.76 -0.94 0.18
N ALA A 176 14.84 -1.37 1.44
CA ALA A 176 14.82 -0.46 2.60
C ALA A 176 16.01 0.50 2.62
N ILE A 177 17.21 0.00 2.29
CA ILE A 177 18.45 0.79 2.35
C ILE A 177 18.80 1.50 1.04
N GLU A 178 17.97 1.41 0.01
CA GLU A 178 18.28 1.90 -1.35
C GLU A 178 18.76 3.37 -1.39
N LYS A 179 18.28 4.22 -0.50
CA LYS A 179 18.59 5.66 -0.47
C LYS A 179 19.69 6.05 0.50
N PHE A 180 20.25 5.11 1.26
CA PHE A 180 21.39 5.36 2.11
C PHE A 180 22.69 5.59 1.29
N ASP A 181 23.66 6.22 1.89
CA ASP A 181 25.02 6.30 1.37
C ASP A 181 25.68 4.91 1.26
N LYS A 182 26.80 4.85 0.54
CA LYS A 182 27.48 3.59 0.27
C LYS A 182 27.95 2.89 1.56
N SER A 183 28.50 3.65 2.51
CA SER A 183 29.07 3.07 3.74
C SER A 183 27.98 2.44 4.62
N THR A 184 26.84 3.12 4.75
CA THR A 184 25.68 2.62 5.48
C THR A 184 25.05 1.39 4.80
N LYS A 185 24.95 1.39 3.45
CA LYS A 185 24.52 0.21 2.70
C LYS A 185 25.43 -0.99 2.95
N ASP A 186 26.75 -0.78 2.81
CA ASP A 186 27.72 -1.85 2.98
C ASP A 186 27.69 -2.41 4.41
N TYR A 187 27.50 -1.56 5.41
CA TYR A 187 27.28 -1.99 6.80
C TYR A 187 26.12 -2.98 6.91
N TYR A 188 24.91 -2.60 6.48
CA TYR A 188 23.72 -3.46 6.60
C TYR A 188 23.80 -4.71 5.72
N LEU A 189 24.39 -4.61 4.52
CA LEU A 189 24.54 -5.74 3.61
C LEU A 189 25.54 -6.80 4.13
N ASN A 190 26.54 -6.38 4.89
CA ASN A 190 27.56 -7.27 5.43
C ASN A 190 27.19 -7.89 6.79
N LEU A 191 26.06 -7.49 7.39
CA LEU A 191 25.55 -8.17 8.58
C LEU A 191 25.25 -9.64 8.23
N LYS A 192 25.96 -10.56 8.91
CA LYS A 192 25.75 -12.01 8.75
C LYS A 192 24.34 -12.37 9.26
N LYS A 193 23.70 -13.32 8.56
CA LYS A 193 22.47 -13.92 9.06
C LYS A 193 22.78 -14.63 10.40
N SER A 194 21.91 -14.41 11.36
CA SER A 194 21.89 -15.14 12.63
C SER A 194 21.32 -16.51 12.40
#